data_d9c5f3bc77ec584a7435c30a34946813
#
_entry.id   d9c5f3bc77ec584a7435c30a34946813
#
_cell.length_a   1.000
_cell.length_b   1.000
_cell.length_c   1.000
_cell.angle_alpha   90.00
_cell.angle_beta   90.00
_cell.angle_gamma   90.00
#
_symmetry.space_group_name_H-M   'P 1'
#
loop_
_entity.id
_entity.type
_entity.pdbx_description
1 polymer ?
#
loop_
_entity_poly.entity_id
_entity_poly.type
_entity_poly.pdbx_seq_one_letter_code
_entity_poly.pdbx_strand_id
1 'polypeptide(L)'
;MLNKDEYEYESKGEVSKITVSSRASVNIGKNYYTFEYTEEKCFPISKIGIDFDIEKERQLMWENANREVDNQIKETLDYYNQMRQNSNF
;
A
#
# COMPACT_ATOMS: atom_id res chain seq x y z
N MET A 1 -10.63 -3.07 -0.98
CA MET A 1 -10.97 -2.41 0.28
C MET A 1 -10.12 -2.96 1.40
N LEU A 2 -9.60 -2.12 2.24
CA LEU A 2 -8.73 -2.53 3.33
C LEU A 2 -9.55 -3.05 4.51
N ASN A 3 -9.20 -4.23 5.00
CA ASN A 3 -9.80 -4.80 6.20
C ASN A 3 -9.00 -4.36 7.43
N LYS A 4 -9.59 -4.56 8.62
CA LYS A 4 -8.92 -4.25 9.85
C LYS A 4 -7.61 -5.02 10.02
N ASP A 5 -7.53 -6.21 9.42
CA ASP A 5 -6.36 -7.07 9.52
C ASP A 5 -5.20 -6.63 8.62
N GLU A 6 -5.44 -5.62 7.78
CA GLU A 6 -4.43 -5.16 6.84
C GLU A 6 -3.61 -4.00 7.36
N TYR A 7 -3.84 -3.60 8.60
CA TYR A 7 -2.96 -2.66 9.26
C TYR A 7 -2.75 -3.05 10.71
N GLU A 8 -1.62 -2.62 11.26
CA GLU A 8 -1.27 -2.87 12.63
C GLU A 8 -0.88 -1.56 13.31
N TYR A 9 -1.23 -1.47 14.57
CA TYR A 9 -0.82 -0.36 15.43
C TYR A 9 -0.15 -0.92 16.66
N GLU A 10 1.09 -0.50 16.89
CA GLU A 10 1.86 -0.92 18.05
C GLU A 10 2.32 0.29 18.83
N SER A 11 2.36 0.12 20.14
CA SER A 11 2.90 1.14 21.05
C SER A 11 3.89 0.49 21.98
N LYS A 12 5.13 0.99 21.98
CA LYS A 12 6.21 0.47 22.82
C LYS A 12 6.94 1.63 23.45
N GLY A 13 6.82 1.77 24.78
CA GLY A 13 7.48 2.85 25.50
C GLY A 13 7.05 4.21 24.97
N GLU A 14 7.99 4.98 24.45
CA GLU A 14 7.76 6.34 24.00
C GLU A 14 7.44 6.47 22.51
N VAL A 15 7.43 5.34 21.80
CA VAL A 15 7.25 5.35 20.34
C VAL A 15 6.11 4.42 19.97
N SER A 16 5.25 4.89 19.08
CA SER A 16 4.20 4.09 18.48
C SER A 16 4.47 3.94 16.99
N LYS A 17 3.94 2.87 16.43
CA LYS A 17 4.14 2.56 15.01
C LYS A 17 2.80 2.21 14.37
N ILE A 18 2.60 2.72 13.16
CA ILE A 18 1.48 2.33 12.30
C ILE A 18 2.06 1.57 11.11
N THR A 19 1.51 0.40 10.84
CA THR A 19 1.87 -0.38 9.66
C THR A 19 0.62 -0.58 8.82
N VAL A 20 0.72 -0.25 7.53
CA VAL A 20 -0.39 -0.37 6.58
C VAL A 20 0.08 -1.17 5.37
N SER A 21 -0.73 -2.13 4.94
CA SER A 21 -0.43 -2.93 3.75
C SER A 21 -1.59 -2.86 2.77
N SER A 22 -1.25 -2.82 1.48
CA SER A 22 -2.22 -2.95 0.42
C SER A 22 -1.76 -4.06 -0.51
N ARG A 23 -2.70 -4.87 -0.98
CA ARG A 23 -2.39 -6.04 -1.80
C ARG A 23 -3.49 -6.27 -2.81
N ALA A 24 -3.09 -6.62 -4.03
CA ALA A 24 -4.03 -6.95 -5.09
C ALA A 24 -3.47 -8.05 -5.96
N SER A 25 -4.34 -8.92 -6.45
CA SER A 25 -3.98 -9.98 -7.38
C SER A 25 -4.79 -9.80 -8.64
N VAL A 26 -4.11 -9.78 -9.78
CA VAL A 26 -4.76 -9.57 -11.08
C VAL A 26 -4.20 -10.51 -12.14
N ASN A 27 -5.05 -10.85 -13.10
CA ASN A 27 -4.63 -11.57 -14.30
C ASN A 27 -4.21 -10.58 -15.36
N ILE A 28 -3.01 -10.75 -15.88
CA ILE A 28 -2.49 -9.95 -16.99
C ILE A 28 -2.00 -10.93 -18.04
N GLY A 29 -2.69 -10.96 -19.17
CA GLY A 29 -2.45 -11.96 -20.19
C GLY A 29 -2.82 -13.33 -19.66
N LYS A 30 -1.87 -14.25 -19.67
CA LYS A 30 -2.06 -15.62 -19.17
C LYS A 30 -1.48 -15.81 -17.77
N ASN A 31 -0.93 -14.75 -17.20
CA ASN A 31 -0.23 -14.83 -15.93
C ASN A 31 -1.02 -14.18 -14.82
N TYR A 32 -0.80 -14.67 -13.61
CA TYR A 32 -1.44 -14.16 -12.41
C TYR A 32 -0.38 -13.47 -11.58
N TYR A 33 -0.59 -12.20 -11.27
CA TYR A 33 0.37 -11.37 -10.53
C TYR A 33 -0.22 -10.91 -9.22
N THR A 34 0.63 -10.86 -8.20
CA THR A 34 0.26 -10.29 -6.92
C THR A 34 1.16 -9.08 -6.66
N PHE A 35 0.53 -7.97 -6.31
CA PHE A 35 1.22 -6.73 -6.00
C PHE A 35 0.96 -6.38 -4.54
N GLU A 36 1.99 -5.91 -3.87
CA GLU A 36 1.88 -5.59 -2.47
C GLU A 36 2.77 -4.39 -2.14
N TYR A 37 2.28 -3.53 -1.25
CA TYR A 37 3.04 -2.42 -0.74
C TYR A 37 2.74 -2.25 0.73
N THR A 38 3.78 -2.15 1.55
CA THR A 38 3.68 -1.97 2.99
C THR A 38 4.40 -0.70 3.39
N GLU A 39 3.79 0.08 4.24
CA GLU A 39 4.36 1.31 4.76
C GLU A 39 4.30 1.32 6.27
N GLU A 40 5.37 1.76 6.91
CA GLU A 40 5.44 1.90 8.36
C GLU A 40 5.77 3.35 8.70
N LYS A 41 5.15 3.86 9.77
CA LYS A 41 5.44 5.18 10.28
C LYS A 41 5.53 5.13 11.79
N CYS A 42 6.64 5.65 12.33
CA CYS A 42 6.86 5.76 13.76
C CYS A 42 6.65 7.19 14.22
N PHE A 43 6.12 7.36 15.42
CA PHE A 43 5.87 8.69 15.96
C PHE A 43 5.90 8.65 17.48
N PRO A 44 6.23 9.77 18.15
CA PRO A 44 6.24 9.82 19.61
C PRO A 44 4.83 9.72 20.18
N ILE A 45 4.68 8.93 21.23
CA ILE A 45 3.41 8.78 21.93
C ILE A 45 2.90 10.11 22.48
N SER A 46 3.82 10.97 22.92
CA SER A 46 3.48 12.25 23.50
C SER A 46 2.71 13.18 22.57
N LYS A 47 2.75 12.90 21.26
CA LYS A 47 2.05 13.73 20.26
C LYS A 47 0.66 13.22 19.91
N ILE A 48 0.31 12.03 20.40
CA ILE A 48 -0.98 11.42 20.09
C ILE A 48 -2.10 12.23 20.73
N GLY A 49 -3.08 12.61 19.92
CA GLY A 49 -4.24 13.36 20.40
C GLY A 49 -4.01 14.84 20.56
N ILE A 50 -2.77 15.30 20.36
CA ILE A 50 -2.43 16.73 20.42
C ILE A 50 -2.08 17.21 19.02
N ASP A 51 -0.92 16.75 18.52
CA ASP A 51 -0.43 17.14 17.20
C ASP A 51 -0.55 16.01 16.18
N PHE A 52 -1.02 14.86 16.62
CA PHE A 52 -1.02 13.67 15.77
C PHE A 52 -2.36 12.93 15.91
N ASP A 53 -3.08 12.89 14.80
CA ASP A 53 -4.35 12.15 14.71
C ASP A 53 -4.05 10.79 14.05
N ILE A 54 -4.06 9.74 14.85
CA ILE A 54 -3.72 8.39 14.40
C ILE A 54 -4.64 7.94 13.27
N GLU A 55 -5.95 8.18 13.40
CA GLU A 55 -6.90 7.73 12.40
C GLU A 55 -6.67 8.42 11.06
N LYS A 56 -6.41 9.72 11.10
CA LYS A 56 -6.13 10.48 9.89
C LYS A 56 -4.84 10.01 9.25
N GLU A 57 -3.81 9.78 10.06
CA GLU A 57 -2.51 9.34 9.57
C GLU A 57 -2.61 7.95 8.94
N ARG A 58 -3.31 7.04 9.60
CA ARG A 58 -3.55 5.70 9.08
C ARG A 58 -4.28 5.77 7.74
N GLN A 59 -5.29 6.63 7.65
CA GLN A 59 -6.06 6.79 6.43
C GLN A 59 -5.19 7.27 5.27
N LEU A 60 -4.34 8.26 5.52
CA LEU A 60 -3.43 8.79 4.50
C LEU A 60 -2.42 7.74 4.05
N MET A 61 -1.88 6.97 5.00
CA MET A 61 -0.93 5.89 4.69
C MET A 61 -1.59 4.81 3.84
N TRP A 62 -2.82 4.47 4.17
CA TRP A 62 -3.56 3.46 3.43
C TRP A 62 -3.86 3.92 2.00
N GLU A 63 -4.28 5.18 1.84
CA GLU A 63 -4.52 5.74 0.51
C GLU A 63 -3.25 5.72 -0.33
N ASN A 64 -2.12 6.03 0.30
CA ASN A 64 -0.83 5.98 -0.38
C ASN A 64 -0.46 4.55 -0.78
N ALA A 65 -0.65 3.59 0.12
CA ALA A 65 -0.35 2.19 -0.16
C ALA A 65 -1.19 1.67 -1.32
N ASN A 66 -2.46 2.00 -1.34
CA ASN A 66 -3.35 1.61 -2.44
C ASN A 66 -2.91 2.23 -3.76
N ARG A 67 -2.51 3.48 -3.72
CA ARG A 67 -2.02 4.18 -4.93
C ARG A 67 -0.77 3.51 -5.47
N GLU A 68 0.14 3.11 -4.57
CA GLU A 68 1.37 2.44 -4.97
C GLU A 68 1.08 1.09 -5.64
N VAL A 69 0.13 0.32 -5.08
CA VAL A 69 -0.27 -0.95 -5.68
C VAL A 69 -0.92 -0.70 -7.04
N ASP A 70 -1.81 0.28 -7.15
CA ASP A 70 -2.45 0.62 -8.41
C ASP A 70 -1.42 1.03 -9.47
N ASN A 71 -0.40 1.78 -9.08
CA ASN A 71 0.68 2.18 -9.99
C ASN A 71 1.47 0.98 -10.48
N GLN A 72 1.75 0.02 -9.60
CA GLN A 72 2.45 -1.20 -10.00
C GLN A 72 1.65 -2.00 -11.02
N ILE A 73 0.34 -2.10 -10.79
CA ILE A 73 -0.56 -2.79 -11.72
C ILE A 73 -0.54 -2.08 -13.07
N LYS A 74 -0.67 -0.77 -13.06
CA LYS A 74 -0.69 0.03 -14.29
C LYS A 74 0.61 -0.12 -15.07
N GLU A 75 1.75 -0.03 -14.39
CA GLU A 75 3.05 -0.18 -15.04
C GLU A 75 3.19 -1.56 -15.66
N THR A 76 2.73 -2.59 -15.00
CA THR A 76 2.79 -3.96 -15.50
C THR A 76 1.89 -4.11 -16.72
N LEU A 77 0.69 -3.55 -16.68
CA LEU A 77 -0.24 -3.57 -17.82
C LEU A 77 0.37 -2.83 -19.02
N ASP A 78 0.95 -1.67 -18.78
CA ASP A 78 1.56 -0.89 -19.85
C ASP A 78 2.72 -1.67 -20.50
N TYR A 79 3.55 -2.29 -19.67
CA TYR A 79 4.65 -3.11 -20.15
C TYR A 79 4.14 -4.30 -20.97
N TYR A 80 3.12 -4.97 -20.49
CA TYR A 80 2.53 -6.12 -21.18
C TYR A 80 1.97 -5.70 -22.53
N ASN A 81 1.30 -4.56 -22.59
CA ASN A 81 0.72 -4.06 -23.84
C ASN A 81 1.81 -3.68 -24.86
N GLN A 82 2.92 -3.11 -24.38
CA GLN A 82 4.06 -2.82 -25.24
C GLN A 82 4.67 -4.10 -25.81
N MET A 83 4.82 -5.11 -24.97
CA MET A 83 5.35 -6.40 -25.41
C MET A 83 4.47 -7.03 -26.49
N ARG A 84 3.14 -6.96 -26.31
CA ARG A 84 2.21 -7.48 -27.28
C ARG A 84 2.33 -6.77 -28.62
N GLN A 85 2.43 -5.44 -28.60
CA GLN A 85 2.56 -4.66 -29.82
C GLN A 85 3.86 -4.97 -30.53
N ASN A 86 4.95 -5.14 -29.81
CA ASN A 86 6.26 -5.41 -30.38
C ASN A 86 6.37 -6.82 -30.97
N SER A 87 5.61 -7.77 -30.46
CA SER A 87 5.65 -9.16 -30.91
C SER A 87 4.59 -9.49 -31.94
N ASN A 88 3.74 -8.54 -32.26
CA ASN A 88 2.60 -8.75 -33.14
C ASN A 88 2.89 -8.15 -34.53
N PHE A 89 3.67 -8.86 -35.29
CA PHE A 89 4.08 -8.41 -36.62
C PHE A 89 3.46 -9.27 -37.71
#